data_666fd324373c044c341004a92622315a
#
_entry.id   666fd324373c044c341004a92622315a
#
_cell.length_a   1.000
_cell.length_b   1.000
_cell.length_c   1.000
_cell.angle_alpha   90.00
_cell.angle_beta   90.00
_cell.angle_gamma   90.00
#
_symmetry.space_group_name_H-M   'P 1'
#
loop_
_entity.id
_entity.type
_entity.pdbx_description
1 polymer ?
#
loop_
_entity_poly.entity_id
_entity_poly.type
_entity_poly.pdbx_seq_one_letter_code
_entity_poly.pdbx_strand_id
1 'polypeptide(L)'
;MKRVALVALLCAATASADELSGADKLRVVYSNQFSWTRDGLPVVTVRVMEHRPSVTLAADGIRVLPDGEGGPETRGGATWTVRVVDGKPGKVVTHNIVASFAPSDTEKLQAELAKWRAKKVQTRTFETGALFAVKGQVLDSRRILVAAAGTTGGTPYPELVERPRGTVEAVDDRGTVVRNDSILWFEPGPSGLIELRDVDNERGAKETRKYFGKLYVTVDNAGQLAVVNAVPEDKLLAGLVPAEMSASSPPEALKAQAVAARNELLAKIGTRHLTDPYRLCATQHCQVYAGAGREDARATAAVQATRGELLVRDDGGGLVDAVYSASCGGHGENNEHVWGGTPDPSLRGRLDGDAALAARLPKFAQIGEAELRAWLAISPSTDGPWCARPKEAQVNFRWQKTLDLAAVEARLAVGRLRDLTVVERGVSGRATRLHVVGDGGDKEIRGELEIRRALGNLKSAMFVLDLARDGGGHLTSVSVAGGGHGHGVGMCQVGAVGMAGAGRSYVEILRQYYSGAHLRKLY
;
A
#
# COMPACT_ATOMS: atom_id res chain seq x y z
N MET A 1 25.93 -11.51 48.32
CA MET A 1 24.97 -10.54 47.76
C MET A 1 25.75 -9.55 46.89
N LYS A 2 25.90 -9.80 45.59
CA LYS A 2 26.50 -8.86 44.65
C LYS A 2 25.41 -8.46 43.65
N ARG A 3 24.99 -7.20 43.76
CA ARG A 3 24.07 -6.58 42.82
C ARG A 3 24.82 -6.30 41.51
N VAL A 4 24.51 -7.00 40.44
CA VAL A 4 24.94 -6.66 39.08
C VAL A 4 23.96 -5.59 38.59
N ALA A 5 24.46 -4.37 38.45
CA ALA A 5 23.73 -3.28 37.82
C ALA A 5 23.79 -3.50 36.29
N LEU A 6 22.67 -3.84 35.72
CA LEU A 6 22.49 -3.87 34.26
C LEU A 6 22.36 -2.40 33.79
N VAL A 7 23.45 -1.85 33.28
CA VAL A 7 23.42 -0.55 32.60
C VAL A 7 22.80 -0.77 31.23
N ALA A 8 21.52 -0.46 31.10
CA ALA A 8 20.87 -0.33 29.80
C ALA A 8 21.43 0.95 29.13
N LEU A 9 22.34 0.77 28.18
CA LEU A 9 22.73 1.85 27.26
C LEU A 9 21.54 2.15 26.36
N LEU A 10 20.65 3.04 26.80
CA LEU A 10 19.74 3.78 25.93
C LEU A 10 20.62 4.76 25.13
N CYS A 11 21.14 4.33 23.98
CA CYS A 11 21.54 5.26 22.94
C CYS A 11 20.26 5.89 22.37
N ALA A 12 19.74 6.92 23.04
CA ALA A 12 18.86 7.89 22.41
C ALA A 12 19.71 8.68 21.42
N ALA A 13 19.87 8.14 20.21
CA ALA A 13 20.33 8.93 19.09
C ALA A 13 19.20 9.93 18.78
N THR A 14 19.26 11.09 19.43
CA THR A 14 18.69 12.30 18.86
C THR A 14 19.53 12.62 17.63
N ALA A 15 19.22 11.98 16.50
CA ALA A 15 19.72 12.43 15.22
C ALA A 15 19.07 13.78 14.97
N SER A 16 19.78 14.85 15.32
CA SER A 16 19.55 16.15 14.72
C SER A 16 19.68 15.95 13.21
N ALA A 17 18.77 16.53 12.43
CA ALA A 17 18.75 16.46 10.98
C ALA A 17 20.00 17.09 10.29
N ASP A 18 21.01 17.45 11.03
CA ASP A 18 22.12 18.30 10.61
C ASP A 18 23.48 17.59 10.40
N GLU A 19 23.58 16.27 10.65
CA GLU A 19 24.85 15.58 10.39
C GLU A 19 24.64 14.23 9.71
N LEU A 20 24.38 14.26 8.42
CA LEU A 20 24.76 13.17 7.53
C LEU A 20 26.28 13.30 7.27
N SER A 21 27.09 12.71 8.13
CA SER A 21 28.53 12.63 7.90
C SER A 21 28.80 12.05 6.52
N GLY A 22 29.73 12.64 5.77
CA GLY A 22 29.99 12.40 4.36
C GLY A 22 30.45 11.00 3.94
N ALA A 23 30.32 9.99 4.80
CA ALA A 23 30.83 8.64 4.51
C ALA A 23 29.79 7.68 3.90
N ASP A 24 28.48 7.87 4.06
CA ASP A 24 27.46 7.02 3.42
C ASP A 24 26.11 7.74 3.23
N LYS A 25 26.08 8.66 2.30
CA LYS A 25 24.88 9.43 1.91
C LYS A 25 23.74 8.55 1.40
N LEU A 26 24.07 7.36 0.88
CA LEU A 26 23.10 6.39 0.41
C LEU A 26 22.46 5.60 1.56
N ARG A 27 23.09 5.57 2.74
CA ARG A 27 22.55 4.83 3.88
C ARG A 27 21.15 5.29 4.27
N VAL A 28 20.90 6.59 4.23
CA VAL A 28 19.56 7.16 4.56
C VAL A 28 18.50 6.70 3.56
N VAL A 29 18.87 6.63 2.28
CA VAL A 29 17.96 6.25 1.19
C VAL A 29 17.55 4.77 1.30
N TYR A 30 18.46 3.91 1.74
CA TYR A 30 18.23 2.47 1.95
C TYR A 30 17.83 2.10 3.39
N SER A 31 17.64 3.07 4.29
CA SER A 31 17.27 2.80 5.68
C SER A 31 15.76 2.82 5.89
N ASN A 32 15.26 2.09 6.88
CA ASN A 32 13.88 2.16 7.35
C ASN A 32 13.65 3.29 8.38
N GLN A 33 14.63 4.18 8.57
CA GLN A 33 14.52 5.31 9.46
C GLN A 33 13.73 6.45 8.82
N PHE A 34 12.94 7.15 9.62
CA PHE A 34 12.21 8.34 9.18
C PHE A 34 13.10 9.58 9.25
N SER A 35 13.04 10.38 8.19
CA SER A 35 13.44 11.78 8.24
C SER A 35 12.23 12.63 8.61
N TRP A 36 12.46 13.72 9.32
CA TRP A 36 11.42 14.61 9.80
C TRP A 36 11.65 16.02 9.30
N THR A 37 10.58 16.72 8.96
CA THR A 37 10.67 18.16 8.69
C THR A 37 10.92 18.91 10.00
N ARG A 38 11.33 20.18 9.92
CA ARG A 38 11.55 21.03 11.12
C ARG A 38 10.32 21.18 12.00
N ASP A 39 9.14 21.12 11.45
CA ASP A 39 7.85 21.18 12.17
C ASP A 39 7.33 19.77 12.59
N GLY A 40 8.14 18.73 12.40
CA GLY A 40 7.91 17.38 12.93
C GLY A 40 6.96 16.53 12.10
N LEU A 41 6.88 16.73 10.78
CA LEU A 41 6.20 15.82 9.86
C LEU A 41 7.16 14.76 9.32
N PRO A 42 6.73 13.52 9.16
CA PRO A 42 7.54 12.52 8.48
C PRO A 42 7.70 12.86 7.01
N VAL A 43 8.92 12.69 6.50
CA VAL A 43 9.22 12.77 5.07
C VAL A 43 9.13 11.38 4.48
N VAL A 44 8.30 11.22 3.47
CA VAL A 44 8.08 9.94 2.76
C VAL A 44 8.80 9.98 1.43
N THR A 45 9.50 8.89 1.09
CA THR A 45 10.16 8.74 -0.21
C THR A 45 9.34 7.84 -1.11
N VAL A 46 8.85 8.42 -2.22
CA VAL A 46 7.96 7.75 -3.18
C VAL A 46 8.61 7.71 -4.54
N ARG A 47 8.91 6.53 -5.07
CA ARG A 47 9.38 6.38 -6.43
C ARG A 47 8.29 6.78 -7.43
N VAL A 48 8.62 7.68 -8.33
CA VAL A 48 7.72 8.21 -9.37
C VAL A 48 8.11 7.80 -10.78
N MET A 49 9.39 7.46 -11.00
CA MET A 49 9.91 6.82 -12.23
C MET A 49 11.02 5.84 -11.88
N GLU A 50 11.23 4.83 -12.74
CA GLU A 50 12.38 3.92 -12.66
C GLU A 50 12.74 3.36 -14.04
N HIS A 51 13.87 2.69 -14.12
CA HIS A 51 14.40 2.05 -15.34
C HIS A 51 14.52 3.04 -16.50
N ARG A 52 15.08 4.23 -16.22
CA ARG A 52 15.26 5.28 -17.22
C ARG A 52 16.75 5.50 -17.52
N PRO A 53 17.14 5.58 -18.80
CA PRO A 53 18.51 5.96 -19.16
C PRO A 53 18.76 7.46 -18.91
N SER A 54 17.70 8.27 -19.02
CA SER A 54 17.72 9.70 -18.71
C SER A 54 16.37 10.20 -18.26
N VAL A 55 16.35 11.32 -17.52
CA VAL A 55 15.15 12.00 -17.05
C VAL A 55 15.30 13.50 -17.17
N THR A 56 14.20 14.22 -17.35
CA THR A 56 14.19 15.69 -17.46
C THR A 56 13.37 16.31 -16.33
N LEU A 57 14.00 17.20 -15.58
CA LEU A 57 13.43 17.97 -14.47
C LEU A 57 13.38 19.45 -14.84
N ALA A 58 12.34 20.15 -14.43
CA ALA A 58 12.25 21.58 -14.61
C ALA A 58 11.65 22.28 -13.39
N ALA A 59 12.22 23.41 -12.99
CA ALA A 59 11.65 24.33 -12.01
C ALA A 59 12.34 25.68 -12.11
N ASP A 60 11.61 26.75 -11.80
CA ASP A 60 12.21 28.06 -11.65
C ASP A 60 13.05 28.10 -10.35
N GLY A 61 14.33 28.47 -10.48
CA GLY A 61 15.27 28.55 -9.36
C GLY A 61 15.61 27.17 -8.72
N ILE A 62 15.58 26.11 -9.51
CA ILE A 62 15.95 24.76 -9.05
C ILE A 62 17.40 24.74 -8.56
N ARG A 63 17.65 24.05 -7.46
CA ARG A 63 18.98 23.84 -6.87
C ARG A 63 19.34 22.37 -6.92
N VAL A 64 20.57 22.08 -7.34
CA VAL A 64 21.13 20.73 -7.35
C VAL A 64 22.10 20.58 -6.19
N LEU A 65 21.91 19.57 -5.37
CA LEU A 65 22.71 19.29 -4.17
C LEU A 65 23.32 17.88 -4.31
N PRO A 66 24.59 17.78 -4.69
CA PRO A 66 25.26 16.49 -4.79
C PRO A 66 25.28 15.72 -3.46
N ASP A 67 25.45 16.45 -2.38
CA ASP A 67 25.63 15.89 -1.03
C ASP A 67 24.37 15.93 -0.15
N GLY A 68 23.23 16.34 -0.72
CA GLY A 68 22.01 16.54 0.03
C GLY A 68 22.00 17.85 0.84
N GLU A 69 21.21 17.89 1.89
CA GLU A 69 21.03 19.08 2.73
C GLU A 69 22.33 19.45 3.47
N GLY A 70 22.69 20.74 3.46
CA GLY A 70 23.90 21.25 4.12
C GLY A 70 25.18 21.15 3.30
N GLY A 71 25.15 20.48 2.13
CA GLY A 71 26.28 20.38 1.20
C GLY A 71 26.35 21.55 0.21
N PRO A 72 27.34 21.53 -0.70
CA PRO A 72 27.44 22.51 -1.78
C PRO A 72 26.20 22.49 -2.67
N GLU A 73 25.68 23.66 -3.02
CA GLU A 73 24.55 23.79 -3.96
C GLU A 73 25.01 24.38 -5.29
N THR A 74 24.44 23.88 -6.38
CA THR A 74 24.61 24.47 -7.70
C THR A 74 23.28 25.03 -8.18
N ARG A 75 23.28 26.29 -8.56
CA ARG A 75 22.17 26.95 -9.22
C ARG A 75 22.46 27.05 -10.70
N GLY A 76 21.54 26.59 -11.52
CA GLY A 76 21.72 26.57 -12.97
C GLY A 76 20.51 27.13 -13.70
N GLY A 77 20.27 26.60 -14.90
CA GLY A 77 19.10 26.88 -15.70
C GLY A 77 17.80 26.31 -15.13
N ALA A 78 16.71 26.54 -15.82
CA ALA A 78 15.39 26.10 -15.39
C ALA A 78 15.11 24.62 -15.69
N THR A 79 15.84 24.03 -16.65
CA THR A 79 15.64 22.63 -17.08
C THR A 79 16.95 21.85 -16.94
N TRP A 80 16.86 20.68 -16.34
CA TRP A 80 17.97 19.75 -16.11
C TRP A 80 17.69 18.41 -16.74
N THR A 81 18.63 17.92 -17.54
CA THR A 81 18.63 16.52 -18.02
C THR A 81 19.61 15.71 -17.19
N VAL A 82 19.14 14.63 -16.61
CA VAL A 82 19.94 13.74 -15.74
C VAL A 82 20.12 12.41 -16.43
N ARG A 83 21.35 11.87 -16.42
CA ARG A 83 21.70 10.55 -16.96
C ARG A 83 22.59 9.79 -16.01
N VAL A 84 22.65 8.48 -16.16
CA VAL A 84 23.62 7.64 -15.48
C VAL A 84 24.80 7.34 -16.41
N VAL A 85 26.02 7.46 -15.88
CA VAL A 85 27.27 7.07 -16.56
C VAL A 85 27.82 5.86 -15.83
N ASP A 86 28.19 4.82 -16.58
CA ASP A 86 28.76 3.56 -16.06
C ASP A 86 27.88 2.89 -15.00
N GLY A 87 26.56 2.92 -15.20
CA GLY A 87 25.59 2.30 -14.30
C GLY A 87 25.78 0.79 -14.18
N LYS A 88 25.84 0.30 -12.96
CA LYS A 88 25.98 -1.13 -12.64
C LYS A 88 24.79 -1.57 -11.78
N PRO A 89 24.18 -2.72 -12.12
CA PRO A 89 23.04 -3.24 -11.36
C PRO A 89 23.45 -3.64 -9.94
N GLY A 90 22.48 -3.61 -9.04
CA GLY A 90 22.60 -4.18 -7.71
C GLY A 90 22.56 -5.70 -7.72
N LYS A 91 22.95 -6.31 -6.62
CA LYS A 91 22.85 -7.76 -6.43
C LYS A 91 21.92 -8.06 -5.26
N VAL A 92 20.83 -8.77 -5.55
CA VAL A 92 19.84 -9.20 -4.57
C VAL A 92 19.92 -10.71 -4.39
N VAL A 93 19.86 -11.15 -3.14
CA VAL A 93 19.78 -12.57 -2.77
C VAL A 93 18.46 -12.77 -2.01
N THR A 94 17.74 -13.85 -2.33
CA THR A 94 16.49 -14.17 -1.66
C THR A 94 16.72 -15.22 -0.58
N HIS A 95 16.19 -14.95 0.61
CA HIS A 95 16.23 -15.84 1.77
C HIS A 95 14.82 -16.34 2.09
N ASN A 96 14.70 -17.54 2.67
CA ASN A 96 13.42 -18.07 3.15
C ASN A 96 13.27 -17.78 4.65
N ILE A 97 12.31 -16.97 5.02
CA ILE A 97 12.00 -16.65 6.40
C ILE A 97 11.17 -17.79 7.01
N VAL A 98 11.68 -18.34 8.10
CA VAL A 98 11.08 -19.46 8.82
C VAL A 98 10.42 -19.04 10.13
N ALA A 99 10.75 -17.85 10.66
CA ALA A 99 10.15 -17.31 11.87
C ALA A 99 10.25 -15.77 11.92
N SER A 100 9.37 -15.15 12.71
CA SER A 100 9.31 -13.70 12.90
C SER A 100 8.93 -13.37 14.35
N PHE A 101 9.71 -12.48 15.00
CA PHE A 101 9.57 -12.12 16.40
C PHE A 101 9.48 -10.61 16.58
N ALA A 102 8.84 -10.14 17.67
CA ALA A 102 9.00 -8.75 18.09
C ALA A 102 10.45 -8.54 18.60
N PRO A 103 11.02 -7.34 18.53
CA PRO A 103 12.37 -7.06 19.06
C PRO A 103 12.51 -7.37 20.54
N SER A 104 11.42 -7.33 21.31
CA SER A 104 11.36 -7.69 22.74
C SER A 104 11.36 -9.20 23.01
N ASP A 105 11.02 -10.04 22.03
CA ASP A 105 10.90 -11.50 22.18
C ASP A 105 12.27 -12.21 22.12
N THR A 106 13.27 -11.72 22.85
CA THR A 106 14.65 -12.19 22.79
C THR A 106 14.79 -13.68 23.13
N GLU A 107 14.06 -14.18 24.14
CA GLU A 107 14.09 -15.60 24.54
C GLU A 107 13.59 -16.52 23.42
N LYS A 108 12.44 -16.17 22.81
CA LYS A 108 11.86 -16.93 21.72
C LYS A 108 12.78 -16.94 20.49
N LEU A 109 13.39 -15.79 20.19
CA LEU A 109 14.36 -15.67 19.11
C LEU A 109 15.58 -16.59 19.35
N GLN A 110 16.15 -16.57 20.55
CA GLN A 110 17.30 -17.41 20.88
C GLN A 110 16.94 -18.91 20.85
N ALA A 111 15.76 -19.29 21.30
CA ALA A 111 15.26 -20.66 21.23
C ALA A 111 15.15 -21.13 19.75
N GLU A 112 14.62 -20.29 18.86
CA GLU A 112 14.50 -20.62 17.43
C GLU A 112 15.90 -20.74 16.77
N LEU A 113 16.81 -19.84 17.06
CA LEU A 113 18.20 -19.93 16.56
C LEU A 113 18.92 -21.19 17.08
N ALA A 114 18.70 -21.57 18.34
CA ALA A 114 19.26 -22.81 18.93
C ALA A 114 18.71 -24.07 18.24
N LYS A 115 17.41 -24.10 17.93
CA LYS A 115 16.75 -25.19 17.18
C LYS A 115 17.40 -25.43 15.82
N TRP A 116 17.71 -24.37 15.07
CA TRP A 116 18.36 -24.47 13.77
C TRP A 116 19.83 -24.84 13.88
N ARG A 117 20.53 -24.30 14.89
CA ARG A 117 21.92 -24.69 15.21
C ARG A 117 22.04 -26.18 15.52
N ALA A 118 21.11 -26.75 16.28
CA ALA A 118 21.06 -28.20 16.56
C ALA A 118 20.90 -29.04 15.30
N LYS A 119 20.22 -28.52 14.28
CA LYS A 119 20.07 -29.13 12.96
C LYS A 119 21.27 -28.86 12.03
N LYS A 120 22.32 -28.17 12.48
CA LYS A 120 23.48 -27.72 11.70
C LYS A 120 23.12 -26.88 10.47
N VAL A 121 21.99 -26.13 10.53
CA VAL A 121 21.53 -25.22 9.48
C VAL A 121 22.01 -23.81 9.81
N GLN A 122 22.61 -23.16 8.83
CA GLN A 122 23.00 -21.74 8.95
C GLN A 122 21.76 -20.86 8.96
N THR A 123 21.77 -19.88 9.88
CA THR A 123 20.69 -18.89 10.00
C THR A 123 21.23 -17.48 9.81
N ARG A 124 20.37 -16.60 9.29
CA ARG A 124 20.56 -15.14 9.26
C ARG A 124 19.36 -14.47 9.89
N THR A 125 19.57 -13.30 10.46
CA THR A 125 18.50 -12.47 10.99
C THR A 125 18.43 -11.17 10.22
N PHE A 126 17.20 -10.68 10.01
CA PHE A 126 16.92 -9.41 9.34
C PHE A 126 15.96 -8.62 10.21
N GLU A 127 16.03 -7.30 10.13
CA GLU A 127 15.05 -6.41 10.73
C GLU A 127 14.15 -5.83 9.62
N THR A 128 12.84 -5.87 9.83
CA THR A 128 11.84 -5.27 8.95
C THR A 128 10.87 -4.42 9.76
N GLY A 129 10.02 -3.61 9.09
CA GLY A 129 9.16 -2.65 9.77
C GLY A 129 9.91 -1.37 10.14
N ALA A 130 9.27 -0.49 10.90
CA ALA A 130 9.79 0.81 11.24
C ALA A 130 9.65 1.15 12.72
N LEU A 131 10.57 1.97 13.21
CA LEU A 131 10.51 2.60 14.52
C LEU A 131 10.15 4.07 14.34
N PHE A 132 8.99 4.46 14.88
CA PHE A 132 8.57 5.85 14.94
C PHE A 132 8.90 6.39 16.33
N ALA A 133 9.83 7.34 16.41
CA ALA A 133 10.17 8.01 17.65
C ALA A 133 10.14 9.52 17.43
N VAL A 134 9.18 10.21 18.01
CA VAL A 134 9.01 11.66 17.87
C VAL A 134 8.43 12.27 19.14
N LYS A 135 8.99 13.37 19.60
CA LYS A 135 8.51 14.14 20.78
C LYS A 135 8.27 13.26 22.03
N GLY A 136 9.14 12.27 22.26
CA GLY A 136 9.01 11.34 23.40
C GLY A 136 7.97 10.22 23.21
N GLN A 137 7.27 10.19 22.09
CA GLN A 137 6.37 9.11 21.74
C GLN A 137 7.12 8.07 20.89
N VAL A 138 6.90 6.79 21.20
CA VAL A 138 7.50 5.68 20.47
C VAL A 138 6.40 4.73 20.00
N LEU A 139 6.49 4.33 18.76
CA LEU A 139 5.73 3.25 18.16
C LEU A 139 6.69 2.36 17.40
N ASP A 140 6.76 1.09 17.78
CA ASP A 140 7.68 0.12 17.20
C ASP A 140 6.90 -0.96 16.47
N SER A 141 6.99 -0.97 15.14
CA SER A 141 6.42 -2.01 14.28
C SER A 141 7.47 -2.99 13.76
N ARG A 142 8.71 -2.90 14.27
CA ARG A 142 9.80 -3.76 13.81
C ARG A 142 9.57 -5.23 14.14
N ARG A 143 10.11 -6.06 13.28
CA ARG A 143 10.14 -7.51 13.42
C ARG A 143 11.55 -8.02 13.16
N ILE A 144 11.98 -8.98 13.95
CA ILE A 144 13.19 -9.73 13.68
C ILE A 144 12.81 -11.01 12.95
N LEU A 145 13.29 -11.12 11.73
CA LEU A 145 13.04 -12.24 10.84
C LEU A 145 14.19 -13.23 10.93
N VAL A 146 13.91 -14.51 10.99
CA VAL A 146 14.92 -15.58 10.95
C VAL A 146 14.82 -16.30 9.62
N ALA A 147 15.90 -16.29 8.85
CA ALA A 147 16.05 -17.11 7.65
C ALA A 147 16.93 -18.32 7.96
N ALA A 148 16.60 -19.46 7.35
CA ALA A 148 17.36 -20.70 7.47
C ALA A 148 17.77 -21.22 6.08
N ALA A 149 19.06 -21.50 5.90
CA ALA A 149 19.59 -21.94 4.62
C ALA A 149 19.04 -23.30 4.19
N GLY A 150 18.78 -23.48 2.89
CA GLY A 150 18.32 -24.74 2.33
C GLY A 150 16.91 -25.15 2.71
N THR A 151 16.09 -24.27 3.33
CA THR A 151 14.69 -24.54 3.63
C THR A 151 13.81 -24.23 2.43
N THR A 152 12.74 -25.03 2.26
CA THR A 152 11.66 -24.80 1.30
C THR A 152 10.39 -24.44 2.05
N GLY A 153 9.57 -23.56 1.50
CA GLY A 153 8.25 -23.23 2.05
C GLY A 153 8.20 -22.07 3.06
N GLY A 154 9.27 -21.29 3.20
CA GLY A 154 9.23 -20.04 3.97
C GLY A 154 8.75 -18.85 3.14
N THR A 155 8.56 -17.70 3.79
CA THR A 155 8.26 -16.43 3.09
C THR A 155 9.53 -15.88 2.45
N PRO A 156 9.55 -15.58 1.14
CA PRO A 156 10.71 -14.99 0.49
C PRO A 156 11.03 -13.61 1.06
N TYR A 157 12.31 -13.34 1.34
CA TYR A 157 12.82 -12.06 1.81
C TYR A 157 14.05 -11.66 0.99
N PRO A 158 14.04 -10.51 0.29
CA PRO A 158 15.17 -10.04 -0.50
C PRO A 158 16.18 -9.31 0.39
N GLU A 159 17.45 -9.60 0.20
CA GLU A 159 18.59 -8.88 0.78
C GLU A 159 19.41 -8.23 -0.32
N LEU A 160 19.67 -6.93 -0.23
CA LEU A 160 20.58 -6.22 -1.11
C LEU A 160 22.01 -6.45 -0.61
N VAL A 161 22.76 -7.34 -1.26
CA VAL A 161 24.13 -7.69 -0.88
C VAL A 161 25.17 -6.79 -1.56
N GLU A 162 24.83 -6.21 -2.71
CA GLU A 162 25.65 -5.23 -3.40
C GLU A 162 24.72 -4.13 -3.95
N ARG A 163 24.99 -2.86 -3.54
CA ARG A 163 24.20 -1.71 -4.00
C ARG A 163 24.46 -1.43 -5.47
N PRO A 164 23.45 -1.00 -6.23
CA PRO A 164 23.66 -0.43 -7.57
C PRO A 164 24.55 0.81 -7.46
N ARG A 165 25.33 1.08 -8.50
CA ARG A 165 26.29 2.20 -8.51
C ARG A 165 26.47 2.73 -9.93
N GLY A 166 26.95 3.95 -10.04
CA GLY A 166 27.22 4.67 -11.27
C GLY A 166 27.30 6.15 -10.99
N THR A 167 27.86 6.92 -11.88
CA THR A 167 27.87 8.37 -11.77
C THR A 167 26.55 8.94 -12.29
N VAL A 168 25.84 9.68 -11.44
CA VAL A 168 24.66 10.46 -11.85
C VAL A 168 25.15 11.83 -12.30
N GLU A 169 24.89 12.16 -13.56
CA GLU A 169 25.30 13.44 -14.18
C GLU A 169 24.04 14.23 -14.55
N ALA A 170 23.97 15.45 -14.08
CA ALA A 170 22.93 16.42 -14.45
C ALA A 170 23.55 17.56 -15.29
N VAL A 171 22.90 17.89 -16.40
CA VAL A 171 23.29 19.00 -17.28
C VAL A 171 22.10 19.91 -17.48
N ASP A 172 22.26 21.21 -17.25
CA ASP A 172 21.19 22.19 -17.44
C ASP A 172 21.14 22.74 -18.88
N ASP A 173 20.12 23.56 -19.15
CA ASP A 173 19.90 24.23 -20.43
C ASP A 173 20.93 25.34 -20.75
N ARG A 174 21.88 25.61 -19.84
CA ARG A 174 23.00 26.57 -19.99
C ARG A 174 24.35 25.88 -20.09
N GLY A 175 24.39 24.55 -19.98
CA GLY A 175 25.61 23.76 -20.02
C GLY A 175 26.31 23.59 -18.68
N THR A 176 25.67 23.95 -17.55
CA THR A 176 26.19 23.67 -16.21
C THR A 176 26.12 22.17 -15.95
N VAL A 177 27.23 21.58 -15.50
CA VAL A 177 27.32 20.13 -15.24
C VAL A 177 27.53 19.89 -13.75
N VAL A 178 26.69 19.01 -13.19
CA VAL A 178 26.84 18.51 -11.81
C VAL A 178 26.92 16.99 -11.84
N ARG A 179 27.88 16.42 -11.14
CA ARG A 179 28.08 14.96 -11.04
C ARG A 179 28.19 14.51 -9.60
N ASN A 180 27.67 13.35 -9.30
CA ASN A 180 27.90 12.68 -8.02
C ASN A 180 27.76 11.17 -8.16
N ASP A 181 28.34 10.45 -7.23
CA ASP A 181 28.24 8.99 -7.18
C ASP A 181 26.83 8.58 -6.71
N SER A 182 26.15 7.84 -7.58
CA SER A 182 24.89 7.14 -7.35
C SER A 182 23.65 7.99 -7.03
N ILE A 183 23.76 9.28 -6.69
CA ILE A 183 22.60 10.11 -6.32
C ILE A 183 22.83 11.61 -6.54
N LEU A 184 21.81 12.33 -6.99
CA LEU A 184 21.70 13.80 -6.99
C LEU A 184 20.35 14.23 -6.43
N TRP A 185 20.37 15.25 -5.58
CA TRP A 185 19.17 15.86 -5.02
C TRP A 185 18.82 17.16 -5.74
N PHE A 186 17.52 17.38 -5.92
CA PHE A 186 16.95 18.55 -6.56
C PHE A 186 15.94 19.21 -5.61
N GLU A 187 16.21 20.45 -5.25
CA GLU A 187 15.29 21.27 -4.47
C GLU A 187 14.54 22.26 -5.35
N PRO A 188 13.23 22.43 -5.13
CA PRO A 188 12.46 23.42 -5.87
C PRO A 188 12.89 24.84 -5.48
N GLY A 189 12.68 25.77 -6.42
CA GLY A 189 12.74 27.19 -6.14
C GLY A 189 11.49 27.71 -5.41
N PRO A 190 11.17 29.02 -5.54
CA PRO A 190 10.09 29.66 -4.78
C PRO A 190 8.70 29.06 -4.95
N SER A 191 8.42 28.43 -6.08
CA SER A 191 7.13 27.74 -6.32
C SER A 191 6.89 26.55 -5.41
N GLY A 192 7.95 25.96 -4.82
CA GLY A 192 7.89 24.73 -4.06
C GLY A 192 7.61 23.48 -4.89
N LEU A 193 7.64 23.58 -6.23
CA LEU A 193 7.30 22.50 -7.17
C LEU A 193 8.45 22.21 -8.12
N ILE A 194 8.64 20.92 -8.42
CA ILE A 194 9.51 20.44 -9.49
C ILE A 194 8.64 19.72 -10.52
N GLU A 195 8.79 20.09 -11.79
CA GLU A 195 8.18 19.41 -12.91
C GLU A 195 9.07 18.24 -13.36
N LEU A 196 8.48 17.07 -13.55
CA LEU A 196 9.11 15.88 -14.10
C LEU A 196 8.41 15.52 -15.39
N ARG A 197 9.18 15.40 -16.48
CA ARG A 197 8.66 15.09 -17.82
C ARG A 197 8.65 13.59 -18.09
N ASP A 198 7.81 13.18 -19.03
CA ASP A 198 7.73 11.80 -19.56
C ASP A 198 7.41 10.74 -18.48
N VAL A 199 6.63 11.10 -17.47
CA VAL A 199 6.11 10.18 -16.46
C VAL A 199 5.04 9.29 -17.10
N ASP A 200 5.14 7.97 -16.92
CA ASP A 200 4.10 7.05 -17.38
C ASP A 200 2.85 7.19 -16.51
N ASN A 201 1.69 7.37 -17.15
CA ASN A 201 0.41 7.24 -16.46
C ASN A 201 -0.07 5.79 -16.44
N GLU A 202 -1.20 5.53 -15.77
CA GLU A 202 -1.77 4.18 -15.63
C GLU A 202 -2.15 3.51 -16.98
N ARG A 203 -2.25 4.28 -18.05
CA ARG A 203 -2.56 3.81 -19.41
C ARG A 203 -1.31 3.67 -20.27
N GLY A 204 -0.12 3.91 -19.71
CA GLY A 204 1.17 3.87 -20.41
C GLY A 204 1.45 5.09 -21.30
N ALA A 205 0.62 6.14 -21.23
CA ALA A 205 0.91 7.39 -21.92
C ALA A 205 1.86 8.26 -21.10
N LYS A 206 2.71 9.03 -21.80
CA LYS A 206 3.64 9.97 -21.18
C LYS A 206 2.92 11.26 -20.82
N GLU A 207 3.18 11.76 -19.62
CA GLU A 207 2.67 13.05 -19.15
C GLU A 207 3.71 13.80 -18.33
N THR A 208 3.54 15.09 -18.20
CA THR A 208 4.33 15.94 -17.32
C THR A 208 3.62 16.06 -15.98
N ARG A 209 4.33 15.77 -14.88
CA ARG A 209 3.80 15.88 -13.52
C ARG A 209 4.62 16.85 -12.69
N LYS A 210 3.97 17.49 -11.71
CA LYS A 210 4.61 18.36 -10.74
C LYS A 210 4.61 17.72 -9.36
N TYR A 211 5.66 17.96 -8.59
CA TYR A 211 5.83 17.35 -7.27
C TYR A 211 6.22 18.39 -6.25
N PHE A 212 5.60 18.34 -5.07
CA PHE A 212 6.04 19.09 -3.90
C PHE A 212 7.28 18.46 -3.27
N GLY A 213 8.03 19.27 -2.51
CA GLY A 213 9.21 18.79 -1.80
C GLY A 213 10.41 18.61 -2.70
N LYS A 214 11.30 17.71 -2.33
CA LYS A 214 12.53 17.44 -3.07
C LYS A 214 12.36 16.25 -4.00
N LEU A 215 13.08 16.24 -5.12
CA LEU A 215 13.30 15.03 -5.89
C LEU A 215 14.76 14.60 -5.73
N TYR A 216 15.01 13.30 -5.67
CA TYR A 216 16.34 12.78 -5.94
C TYR A 216 16.31 11.79 -7.09
N VAL A 217 17.40 11.82 -7.85
CA VAL A 217 17.64 10.88 -8.94
C VAL A 217 18.79 10.00 -8.53
N THR A 218 18.58 8.70 -8.57
CA THR A 218 19.55 7.71 -8.09
C THR A 218 19.63 6.52 -9.03
N VAL A 219 20.69 5.72 -8.89
CA VAL A 219 20.84 4.47 -9.65
C VAL A 219 19.95 3.40 -9.04
N ASP A 220 19.11 2.78 -9.85
CA ASP A 220 18.21 1.69 -9.45
C ASP A 220 18.87 0.31 -9.53
N ASN A 221 18.18 -0.74 -9.08
CA ASN A 221 18.70 -2.10 -9.07
C ASN A 221 19.00 -2.68 -10.47
N ALA A 222 18.55 -2.05 -11.54
CA ALA A 222 18.89 -2.40 -12.93
C ALA A 222 20.12 -1.64 -13.45
N GLY A 223 20.71 -0.74 -12.65
CA GLY A 223 21.82 0.13 -13.07
C GLY A 223 21.37 1.31 -13.92
N GLN A 224 20.07 1.63 -13.90
CA GLN A 224 19.44 2.77 -14.58
C GLN A 224 19.01 3.83 -13.56
N LEU A 225 18.27 4.84 -13.99
CA LEU A 225 17.79 5.87 -13.08
C LEU A 225 16.43 5.55 -12.49
N ALA A 226 16.30 5.79 -11.19
CA ALA A 226 15.04 6.02 -10.50
C ALA A 226 14.92 7.48 -10.09
N VAL A 227 13.71 8.04 -10.22
CA VAL A 227 13.35 9.35 -9.67
C VAL A 227 12.43 9.14 -8.48
N VAL A 228 12.78 9.74 -7.37
CA VAL A 228 12.07 9.59 -6.10
C VAL A 228 11.68 10.95 -5.54
N ASN A 229 10.43 11.09 -5.17
CA ASN A 229 9.92 12.27 -4.50
C ASN A 229 10.06 12.09 -2.97
N ALA A 230 10.86 12.95 -2.35
CA ALA A 230 10.95 13.08 -0.91
C ALA A 230 10.02 14.23 -0.48
N VAL A 231 8.88 13.87 0.07
CA VAL A 231 7.76 14.79 0.30
C VAL A 231 7.25 14.69 1.74
N PRO A 232 6.93 15.82 2.41
CA PRO A 232 6.22 15.79 3.69
C PRO A 232 4.89 15.04 3.56
N GLU A 233 4.55 14.25 4.57
CA GLU A 233 3.38 13.36 4.57
C GLU A 233 2.07 14.12 4.30
N ASP A 234 1.90 15.30 4.89
CA ASP A 234 0.68 16.11 4.70
C ASP A 234 0.50 16.57 3.24
N LYS A 235 1.60 16.90 2.54
CA LYS A 235 1.59 17.26 1.11
C LYS A 235 1.26 16.07 0.23
N LEU A 236 1.81 14.90 0.57
CA LEU A 236 1.49 13.66 -0.11
C LEU A 236 0.00 13.33 0.03
N LEU A 237 -0.54 13.36 1.26
CA LEU A 237 -1.94 13.06 1.53
C LEU A 237 -2.92 14.09 0.94
N ALA A 238 -2.54 15.36 0.88
CA ALA A 238 -3.37 16.40 0.25
C ALA A 238 -3.67 16.10 -1.23
N GLY A 239 -2.71 15.49 -1.95
CA GLY A 239 -2.91 15.03 -3.33
C GLY A 239 -3.55 13.64 -3.42
N LEU A 240 -3.33 12.78 -2.42
CA LEU A 240 -3.78 11.38 -2.42
C LEU A 240 -5.26 11.25 -2.02
N VAL A 241 -5.69 11.89 -0.93
CA VAL A 241 -7.07 11.78 -0.43
C VAL A 241 -8.12 12.11 -1.49
N PRO A 242 -8.01 13.20 -2.27
CA PRO A 242 -8.99 13.49 -3.33
C PRO A 242 -8.87 12.55 -4.56
N ALA A 243 -7.78 11.81 -4.71
CA ALA A 243 -7.65 10.78 -5.73
C ALA A 243 -8.38 9.48 -5.34
N GLU A 244 -8.48 9.20 -4.03
CA GLU A 244 -9.10 8.00 -3.48
C GLU A 244 -10.59 8.18 -3.18
N MET A 245 -11.00 9.38 -2.73
CA MET A 245 -12.38 9.70 -2.38
C MET A 245 -12.75 11.07 -2.91
N SER A 246 -13.95 11.22 -3.46
CA SER A 246 -14.42 12.53 -3.94
C SER A 246 -14.27 13.60 -2.86
N ALA A 247 -13.65 14.72 -3.19
CA ALA A 247 -13.50 15.85 -2.29
C ALA A 247 -14.87 16.49 -1.90
N SER A 248 -15.95 16.16 -2.61
CA SER A 248 -17.32 16.55 -2.22
C SER A 248 -17.94 15.67 -1.13
N SER A 249 -17.24 14.63 -0.68
CA SER A 249 -17.69 13.78 0.42
C SER A 249 -17.79 14.56 1.74
N PRO A 250 -18.63 14.13 2.67
CA PRO A 250 -18.76 14.77 3.98
C PRO A 250 -17.39 14.87 4.71
N PRO A 251 -17.15 15.96 5.46
CA PRO A 251 -15.86 16.20 6.13
C PRO A 251 -15.39 15.04 7.02
N GLU A 252 -16.31 14.38 7.74
CA GLU A 252 -15.96 13.25 8.61
C GLU A 252 -15.51 12.01 7.81
N ALA A 253 -16.06 11.79 6.62
CA ALA A 253 -15.58 10.74 5.72
C ALA A 253 -14.18 11.06 5.18
N LEU A 254 -13.92 12.31 4.79
CA LEU A 254 -12.60 12.76 4.35
C LEU A 254 -11.55 12.65 5.46
N LYS A 255 -11.90 12.98 6.72
CA LYS A 255 -11.02 12.78 7.88
C LYS A 255 -10.69 11.30 8.11
N ALA A 256 -11.71 10.42 8.06
CA ALA A 256 -11.51 8.98 8.18
C ALA A 256 -10.58 8.46 7.06
N GLN A 257 -10.79 8.91 5.81
CA GLN A 257 -9.93 8.56 4.69
C GLN A 257 -8.49 9.07 4.88
N ALA A 258 -8.32 10.29 5.39
CA ALA A 258 -6.99 10.85 5.65
C ALA A 258 -6.21 10.04 6.69
N VAL A 259 -6.86 9.61 7.78
CA VAL A 259 -6.26 8.74 8.80
C VAL A 259 -5.94 7.36 8.21
N ALA A 260 -6.89 6.74 7.50
CA ALA A 260 -6.68 5.42 6.89
C ALA A 260 -5.52 5.45 5.88
N ALA A 261 -5.49 6.43 4.98
CA ALA A 261 -4.42 6.59 4.00
C ALA A 261 -3.05 6.84 4.65
N ARG A 262 -2.99 7.65 5.71
CA ARG A 262 -1.77 7.87 6.51
C ARG A 262 -1.27 6.56 7.12
N ASN A 263 -2.14 5.80 7.73
CA ASN A 263 -1.80 4.51 8.32
C ASN A 263 -1.30 3.51 7.28
N GLU A 264 -1.99 3.39 6.16
CA GLU A 264 -1.60 2.50 5.07
C GLU A 264 -0.22 2.84 4.50
N LEU A 265 0.07 4.14 4.30
CA LEU A 265 1.39 4.59 3.88
C LEU A 265 2.48 4.21 4.88
N LEU A 266 2.26 4.56 6.16
CA LEU A 266 3.29 4.41 7.17
C LEU A 266 3.49 2.95 7.59
N ALA A 267 2.45 2.11 7.58
CA ALA A 267 2.54 0.68 7.87
C ALA A 267 3.34 -0.10 6.80
N LYS A 268 3.39 0.40 5.57
CA LYS A 268 4.15 -0.22 4.48
C LYS A 268 5.65 0.06 4.52
N ILE A 269 6.07 1.07 5.28
CA ILE A 269 7.49 1.43 5.41
C ILE A 269 8.25 0.33 6.15
N GLY A 270 9.36 -0.12 5.54
CA GLY A 270 10.18 -1.21 6.06
C GLY A 270 9.59 -2.62 5.86
N THR A 271 8.48 -2.75 5.12
CA THR A 271 7.91 -4.04 4.73
C THR A 271 7.87 -4.24 3.21
N ARG A 272 8.01 -3.17 2.44
CA ARG A 272 8.08 -3.16 0.97
C ARG A 272 9.33 -2.44 0.52
N HIS A 273 9.74 -2.66 -0.72
CA HIS A 273 10.91 -2.00 -1.32
C HIS A 273 12.19 -2.13 -0.48
N LEU A 274 12.39 -3.31 0.13
CA LEU A 274 13.47 -3.58 1.10
C LEU A 274 14.88 -3.48 0.49
N THR A 275 14.98 -3.58 -0.83
CA THR A 275 16.24 -3.49 -1.59
C THR A 275 16.34 -2.25 -2.44
N ASP A 276 15.31 -1.40 -2.44
CA ASP A 276 15.20 -0.24 -3.31
C ASP A 276 15.64 1.05 -2.60
N PRO A 277 16.13 2.06 -3.33
CA PRO A 277 16.53 3.34 -2.76
C PRO A 277 15.33 4.26 -2.48
N TYR A 278 14.19 3.70 -2.13
CA TYR A 278 12.95 4.39 -1.77
C TYR A 278 12.05 3.48 -0.92
N ARG A 279 11.06 4.04 -0.23
CA ARG A 279 10.19 3.28 0.68
C ARG A 279 8.87 2.88 0.07
N LEU A 280 8.33 3.69 -0.83
CA LEU A 280 7.04 3.48 -1.48
C LEU A 280 7.15 3.73 -2.99
N CYS A 281 6.18 3.23 -3.74
CA CYS A 281 6.02 3.50 -5.16
C CYS A 281 4.67 4.19 -5.45
N ALA A 282 4.62 4.98 -6.51
CA ALA A 282 3.45 5.76 -6.91
C ALA A 282 2.41 4.94 -7.71
N THR A 283 2.35 3.62 -7.51
CA THR A 283 1.46 2.70 -8.23
C THR A 283 0.52 1.98 -7.26
N GLN A 284 -0.46 1.22 -7.78
CA GLN A 284 -1.39 0.40 -6.99
C GLN A 284 -0.70 -0.59 -6.02
N HIS A 285 0.59 -0.91 -6.26
CA HIS A 285 1.35 -1.77 -5.35
C HIS A 285 1.55 -1.13 -3.96
N CYS A 286 1.73 0.20 -3.89
CA CYS A 286 1.79 0.95 -2.63
C CYS A 286 0.56 1.83 -2.47
N GLN A 287 0.51 2.95 -3.21
CA GLN A 287 -0.64 3.85 -3.29
C GLN A 287 -0.50 4.73 -4.53
N VAL A 288 -1.56 4.91 -5.30
CA VAL A 288 -1.52 5.73 -6.52
C VAL A 288 -1.25 7.19 -6.15
N TYR A 289 -0.09 7.70 -6.59
CA TYR A 289 0.33 9.07 -6.36
C TYR A 289 0.66 9.77 -7.67
N ALA A 290 -0.12 10.76 -8.05
CA ALA A 290 0.02 11.49 -9.31
C ALA A 290 0.80 12.82 -9.18
N GLY A 291 1.41 13.09 -8.03
CA GLY A 291 2.08 14.37 -7.75
C GLY A 291 1.09 15.46 -7.34
N ALA A 292 1.53 16.71 -7.48
CA ALA A 292 0.75 17.92 -7.23
C ALA A 292 -0.31 18.17 -8.34
N GLY A 293 -1.36 18.92 -8.00
CA GLY A 293 -2.41 19.36 -8.95
C GLY A 293 -3.73 18.63 -8.80
N ARG A 294 -3.85 17.73 -7.84
CA ARG A 294 -5.12 17.09 -7.45
C ARG A 294 -5.64 17.56 -6.09
N GLU A 295 -4.94 18.48 -5.44
CA GLU A 295 -5.32 18.99 -4.12
C GLU A 295 -6.68 19.70 -4.19
N ASP A 296 -7.53 19.38 -3.22
CA ASP A 296 -8.78 20.10 -2.96
C ASP A 296 -8.74 20.66 -1.55
N ALA A 297 -9.21 21.87 -1.37
CA ALA A 297 -9.15 22.57 -0.08
C ALA A 297 -9.87 21.80 1.04
N ARG A 298 -10.96 21.08 0.73
CA ARG A 298 -11.74 20.27 1.69
C ARG A 298 -10.96 19.03 2.14
N ALA A 299 -10.32 18.33 1.19
CA ALA A 299 -9.47 17.20 1.49
C ALA A 299 -8.23 17.64 2.27
N THR A 300 -7.59 18.73 1.88
CA THR A 300 -6.45 19.32 2.59
C THR A 300 -6.82 19.70 4.03
N ALA A 301 -8.01 20.32 4.25
CA ALA A 301 -8.49 20.63 5.58
C ALA A 301 -8.70 19.38 6.44
N ALA A 302 -9.19 18.27 5.87
CA ALA A 302 -9.35 16.99 6.56
C ALA A 302 -8.00 16.38 6.97
N VAL A 303 -6.99 16.42 6.07
CA VAL A 303 -5.61 15.99 6.35
C VAL A 303 -5.01 16.80 7.51
N GLN A 304 -5.17 18.13 7.48
CA GLN A 304 -4.66 19.01 8.53
C GLN A 304 -5.38 18.79 9.87
N ALA A 305 -6.72 18.64 9.85
CA ALA A 305 -7.51 18.40 11.05
C ALA A 305 -7.15 17.08 11.78
N THR A 306 -6.63 16.10 11.04
CA THR A 306 -6.20 14.78 11.55
C THR A 306 -4.68 14.62 11.58
N ARG A 307 -3.93 15.73 11.54
CA ARG A 307 -2.46 15.70 11.52
C ARG A 307 -1.89 14.86 12.66
N GLY A 308 -1.04 13.90 12.32
CA GLY A 308 -0.36 13.01 13.26
C GLY A 308 -1.23 11.97 13.95
N GLU A 309 -2.52 11.88 13.59
CA GLU A 309 -3.40 10.84 14.12
C GLU A 309 -3.24 9.54 13.36
N LEU A 310 -3.01 8.46 14.10
CA LEU A 310 -2.75 7.11 13.60
C LEU A 310 -3.61 6.08 14.31
N LEU A 311 -4.00 5.04 13.60
CA LEU A 311 -4.61 3.83 14.16
C LEU A 311 -3.51 2.90 14.66
N VAL A 312 -3.49 2.67 15.95
CA VAL A 312 -2.54 1.81 16.65
C VAL A 312 -3.29 0.58 17.18
N ARG A 313 -2.69 -0.58 17.08
CA ARG A 313 -3.25 -1.85 17.58
C ARG A 313 -3.32 -1.85 19.11
N ASP A 314 -4.40 -2.37 19.66
CA ASP A 314 -4.61 -2.49 21.10
C ASP A 314 -3.67 -3.53 21.75
N ASP A 315 -3.18 -4.50 20.97
CA ASP A 315 -2.23 -5.53 21.39
C ASP A 315 -0.77 -5.05 21.45
N GLY A 316 -0.51 -3.77 21.15
CA GLY A 316 0.83 -3.21 21.07
C GLY A 316 1.60 -3.59 19.80
N GLY A 317 0.95 -4.26 18.84
CA GLY A 317 1.55 -4.74 17.57
C GLY A 317 1.88 -3.65 16.54
N GLY A 318 1.90 -2.38 16.91
CA GLY A 318 2.28 -1.29 16.02
C GLY A 318 1.10 -0.65 15.27
N LEU A 319 1.35 -0.16 14.06
CA LEU A 319 0.35 0.46 13.20
C LEU A 319 -0.59 -0.59 12.59
N VAL A 320 -1.86 -0.20 12.45
CA VAL A 320 -2.80 -0.94 11.59
C VAL A 320 -2.42 -0.66 10.13
N ASP A 321 -2.29 -1.69 9.30
CA ASP A 321 -2.28 -1.52 7.83
C ASP A 321 -3.71 -1.22 7.39
N ALA A 322 -4.10 0.06 7.47
CA ALA A 322 -5.48 0.49 7.35
C ALA A 322 -5.96 0.54 5.89
N VAL A 323 -5.95 -0.61 5.23
CA VAL A 323 -6.44 -0.78 3.85
C VAL A 323 -7.92 -0.40 3.72
N TYR A 324 -8.33 0.02 2.52
CA TYR A 324 -9.70 0.43 2.22
C TYR A 324 -10.10 0.05 0.79
N SER A 325 -11.39 0.05 0.52
CA SER A 325 -11.92 -0.22 -0.82
C SER A 325 -13.18 0.63 -1.09
N ALA A 326 -13.50 0.82 -2.37
CA ALA A 326 -14.59 1.70 -2.79
C ALA A 326 -15.93 1.31 -2.14
N SER A 327 -16.31 0.02 -2.16
CA SER A 327 -17.57 -0.45 -1.54
C SER A 327 -17.44 -1.91 -1.09
N CYS A 328 -17.80 -2.18 0.16
CA CYS A 328 -17.83 -3.56 0.68
C CYS A 328 -19.06 -4.35 0.20
N GLY A 329 -20.07 -3.72 -0.41
CA GLY A 329 -21.32 -4.38 -0.82
C GLY A 329 -22.27 -4.71 0.33
N GLY A 330 -22.04 -4.10 1.51
CA GLY A 330 -22.80 -4.25 2.74
C GLY A 330 -22.17 -5.14 3.79
N HIS A 331 -21.12 -5.89 3.47
CA HIS A 331 -20.36 -6.69 4.41
C HIS A 331 -18.86 -6.67 4.08
N GLY A 332 -18.04 -6.36 5.07
CA GLY A 332 -16.58 -6.40 4.95
C GLY A 332 -16.03 -7.83 4.89
N GLU A 333 -14.78 -7.99 4.40
CA GLU A 333 -14.07 -9.26 4.28
C GLU A 333 -12.88 -9.33 5.24
N ASN A 334 -12.45 -10.52 5.57
CA ASN A 334 -11.22 -10.78 6.33
C ASN A 334 -9.99 -10.69 5.43
N ASN A 335 -8.88 -10.18 5.97
CA ASN A 335 -7.63 -10.04 5.19
C ASN A 335 -7.10 -11.36 4.63
N GLU A 336 -7.14 -12.44 5.39
CA GLU A 336 -6.63 -13.75 4.98
C GLU A 336 -7.42 -14.38 3.84
N HIS A 337 -8.70 -14.04 3.67
CA HIS A 337 -9.51 -14.50 2.54
C HIS A 337 -9.18 -13.80 1.23
N VAL A 338 -8.57 -12.61 1.31
CA VAL A 338 -8.19 -11.82 0.13
C VAL A 338 -6.73 -12.06 -0.25
N TRP A 339 -5.82 -11.99 0.72
CA TRP A 339 -4.37 -12.06 0.46
C TRP A 339 -3.69 -13.30 1.03
N GLY A 340 -4.43 -14.16 1.75
CA GLY A 340 -3.84 -15.25 2.51
C GLY A 340 -3.11 -14.76 3.76
N GLY A 341 -2.28 -15.63 4.35
CA GLY A 341 -1.45 -15.27 5.50
C GLY A 341 -2.20 -15.35 6.84
N THR A 342 -1.66 -14.67 7.85
CA THR A 342 -2.19 -14.69 9.20
C THR A 342 -3.40 -13.75 9.35
N PRO A 343 -4.48 -14.19 10.03
CA PRO A 343 -5.58 -13.32 10.39
C PRO A 343 -5.13 -12.09 11.18
N ASP A 344 -5.50 -10.89 10.70
CA ASP A 344 -5.24 -9.63 11.38
C ASP A 344 -6.45 -9.23 12.23
N PRO A 345 -6.31 -9.07 13.56
CA PRO A 345 -7.43 -8.70 14.43
C PRO A 345 -8.06 -7.35 14.07
N SER A 346 -7.29 -6.46 13.44
CA SER A 346 -7.78 -5.14 13.03
C SER A 346 -8.51 -5.15 11.68
N LEU A 347 -8.41 -6.23 10.90
CA LEU A 347 -8.94 -6.34 9.54
C LEU A 347 -9.98 -7.48 9.46
N ARG A 348 -11.00 -7.41 10.34
CA ARG A 348 -12.08 -8.40 10.40
C ARG A 348 -13.32 -7.94 9.63
N GLY A 349 -13.81 -8.81 8.77
CA GLY A 349 -15.06 -8.60 8.04
C GLY A 349 -16.25 -8.55 9.00
N ARG A 350 -17.13 -7.58 8.78
CA ARG A 350 -18.38 -7.41 9.54
C ARG A 350 -19.44 -6.72 8.70
N LEU A 351 -20.68 -6.79 9.20
CA LEU A 351 -21.81 -6.05 8.62
C LEU A 351 -21.49 -4.54 8.56
N ASP A 352 -21.72 -3.95 7.41
CA ASP A 352 -21.59 -2.50 7.18
C ASP A 352 -22.91 -1.80 7.62
N GLY A 353 -23.19 -1.84 8.92
CA GLY A 353 -24.46 -1.37 9.48
C GLY A 353 -24.42 -1.21 10.99
N ASP A 354 -25.50 -0.68 11.54
CA ASP A 354 -25.71 -0.55 12.97
C ASP A 354 -26.37 -1.80 13.59
N ALA A 355 -26.52 -1.79 14.92
CA ALA A 355 -27.14 -2.89 15.65
C ALA A 355 -28.61 -3.13 15.24
N ALA A 356 -29.34 -2.08 14.86
CA ALA A 356 -30.73 -2.20 14.40
C ALA A 356 -30.81 -2.94 13.06
N LEU A 357 -29.89 -2.65 12.14
CA LEU A 357 -29.76 -3.39 10.89
C LEU A 357 -29.35 -4.84 11.14
N ALA A 358 -28.35 -5.08 12.02
CA ALA A 358 -27.89 -6.41 12.37
C ALA A 358 -28.99 -7.30 12.96
N ALA A 359 -29.93 -6.74 13.70
CA ALA A 359 -31.08 -7.47 14.25
C ALA A 359 -32.09 -7.91 13.19
N ARG A 360 -32.14 -7.21 12.05
CA ARG A 360 -33.11 -7.48 10.96
C ARG A 360 -32.55 -8.41 9.87
N LEU A 361 -31.24 -8.54 9.78
CA LEU A 361 -30.59 -9.31 8.73
C LEU A 361 -30.16 -10.71 9.22
N PRO A 362 -30.11 -11.70 8.33
CA PRO A 362 -29.57 -13.02 8.65
C PRO A 362 -28.14 -12.91 9.18
N LYS A 363 -27.79 -13.75 10.15
CA LYS A 363 -26.42 -13.82 10.63
C LYS A 363 -25.51 -14.41 9.55
N PHE A 364 -24.51 -13.67 9.16
CA PHE A 364 -23.50 -14.06 8.20
C PHE A 364 -22.43 -14.98 8.84
N ALA A 365 -22.81 -16.11 9.41
CA ALA A 365 -21.83 -17.03 9.98
C ALA A 365 -21.18 -17.94 8.91
N GLN A 366 -21.95 -18.34 7.89
CA GLN A 366 -21.49 -19.08 6.70
C GLN A 366 -22.44 -18.72 5.56
N ILE A 367 -21.96 -17.92 4.61
CA ILE A 367 -22.79 -17.52 3.46
C ILE A 367 -22.68 -18.59 2.39
N GLY A 368 -23.75 -19.37 2.24
CA GLY A 368 -24.01 -20.18 1.06
C GLY A 368 -24.50 -19.33 -0.12
N GLU A 369 -24.70 -19.97 -1.27
CA GLU A 369 -25.14 -19.25 -2.46
C GLU A 369 -26.56 -18.68 -2.33
N ALA A 370 -27.48 -19.39 -1.68
CA ALA A 370 -28.85 -18.94 -1.49
C ALA A 370 -28.92 -17.66 -0.63
N GLU A 371 -28.17 -17.64 0.47
CA GLU A 371 -28.06 -16.48 1.36
C GLU A 371 -27.40 -15.30 0.64
N LEU A 372 -26.37 -15.55 -0.18
CA LEU A 372 -25.75 -14.50 -0.97
C LEU A 372 -26.67 -13.95 -2.05
N ARG A 373 -27.47 -14.79 -2.71
CA ARG A 373 -28.51 -14.34 -3.66
C ARG A 373 -29.52 -13.43 -2.98
N ALA A 374 -30.02 -13.82 -1.81
CA ALA A 374 -30.93 -12.99 -1.02
C ALA A 374 -30.27 -11.66 -0.60
N TRP A 375 -28.99 -11.69 -0.21
CA TRP A 375 -28.21 -10.50 0.12
C TRP A 375 -28.04 -9.56 -1.09
N LEU A 376 -27.72 -10.10 -2.25
CA LEU A 376 -27.54 -9.32 -3.47
C LEU A 376 -28.85 -8.73 -4.02
N ALA A 377 -30.00 -9.28 -3.62
CA ALA A 377 -31.30 -8.73 -3.94
C ALA A 377 -31.66 -7.46 -3.15
N ILE A 378 -30.93 -7.14 -2.06
CA ILE A 378 -31.14 -5.91 -1.29
C ILE A 378 -30.73 -4.71 -2.16
N SER A 379 -31.69 -3.83 -2.43
CA SER A 379 -31.47 -2.59 -3.19
C SER A 379 -30.86 -1.49 -2.32
N PRO A 380 -30.22 -0.47 -2.92
CA PRO A 380 -29.82 0.73 -2.20
C PRO A 380 -31.02 1.38 -1.50
N SER A 381 -30.86 1.70 -0.21
CA SER A 381 -31.92 2.31 0.61
C SER A 381 -31.35 3.08 1.78
N THR A 382 -32.11 4.01 2.33
CA THR A 382 -31.72 4.89 3.44
C THR A 382 -31.64 4.16 4.78
N ASP A 383 -32.25 2.98 4.91
CA ASP A 383 -32.29 2.13 6.10
C ASP A 383 -31.48 0.84 5.94
N GLY A 384 -30.80 0.68 4.79
CA GLY A 384 -29.90 -0.42 4.48
C GLY A 384 -28.50 -0.28 5.11
N PRO A 385 -27.54 -1.12 4.66
CA PRO A 385 -26.13 -0.96 5.00
C PRO A 385 -25.61 0.46 4.74
N TRP A 386 -24.60 0.89 5.49
CA TRP A 386 -24.06 2.24 5.34
C TRP A 386 -23.67 2.56 3.89
N CYS A 387 -23.04 1.60 3.20
CA CYS A 387 -22.66 1.77 1.80
C CYS A 387 -23.84 1.66 0.79
N ALA A 388 -25.05 1.38 1.24
CA ALA A 388 -26.25 1.39 0.42
C ALA A 388 -26.99 2.74 0.44
N ARG A 389 -26.63 3.63 1.37
CA ARG A 389 -27.37 4.87 1.67
C ARG A 389 -27.01 6.07 0.79
N PRO A 390 -25.73 6.32 0.46
CA PRO A 390 -25.35 7.46 -0.37
C PRO A 390 -25.76 7.28 -1.83
N LYS A 391 -25.78 8.39 -2.59
CA LYS A 391 -26.04 8.36 -4.04
C LYS A 391 -25.00 7.53 -4.81
N GLU A 392 -23.77 7.53 -4.36
CA GLU A 392 -22.66 6.75 -4.89
C GLU A 392 -22.89 5.23 -4.79
N ALA A 393 -23.79 4.79 -3.92
CA ALA A 393 -24.20 3.40 -3.79
C ALA A 393 -24.77 2.82 -5.09
N GLN A 394 -25.47 3.61 -5.88
CA GLN A 394 -26.11 3.17 -7.13
C GLN A 394 -25.13 2.52 -8.10
N VAL A 395 -23.88 2.93 -8.11
CA VAL A 395 -22.85 2.43 -9.03
C VAL A 395 -22.08 1.23 -8.45
N ASN A 396 -21.84 1.20 -7.14
CA ASN A 396 -20.88 0.30 -6.54
C ASN A 396 -21.48 -0.70 -5.55
N PHE A 397 -22.70 -0.47 -5.04
CA PHE A 397 -23.32 -1.37 -4.06
C PHE A 397 -23.81 -2.66 -4.70
N ARG A 398 -24.47 -2.57 -5.89
CA ARG A 398 -24.94 -3.71 -6.69
C ARG A 398 -24.58 -3.50 -8.15
N TRP A 399 -24.29 -4.58 -8.84
CA TRP A 399 -23.94 -4.55 -10.25
C TRP A 399 -24.28 -5.88 -10.93
N GLN A 400 -24.46 -5.83 -12.25
CA GLN A 400 -24.65 -6.99 -13.12
C GLN A 400 -23.68 -6.92 -14.29
N LYS A 401 -23.27 -8.07 -14.80
CA LYS A 401 -22.40 -8.19 -15.97
C LYS A 401 -22.65 -9.52 -16.66
N THR A 402 -22.75 -9.51 -18.00
CA THR A 402 -22.63 -10.73 -18.80
C THR A 402 -21.17 -10.90 -19.19
N LEU A 403 -20.63 -12.10 -19.05
CA LEU A 403 -19.24 -12.36 -19.39
C LEU A 403 -19.08 -12.51 -20.91
N ASP A 404 -18.00 -11.99 -21.43
CA ASP A 404 -17.47 -12.33 -22.75
C ASP A 404 -16.78 -13.71 -22.63
N LEU A 405 -17.51 -14.76 -22.99
CA LEU A 405 -17.02 -16.12 -22.86
C LEU A 405 -15.77 -16.39 -23.68
N ALA A 406 -15.68 -15.86 -24.90
CA ALA A 406 -14.49 -16.04 -25.74
C ALA A 406 -13.24 -15.43 -25.07
N ALA A 407 -13.36 -14.23 -24.49
CA ALA A 407 -12.26 -13.60 -23.77
C ALA A 407 -11.91 -14.35 -22.48
N VAL A 408 -12.90 -14.93 -21.77
CA VAL A 408 -12.67 -15.72 -20.55
C VAL A 408 -12.00 -17.06 -20.90
N GLU A 409 -12.48 -17.77 -21.92
CA GLU A 409 -11.91 -19.03 -22.42
C GLU A 409 -10.45 -18.86 -22.87
N ALA A 410 -10.17 -17.81 -23.64
CA ALA A 410 -8.81 -17.48 -24.08
C ALA A 410 -7.87 -17.22 -22.90
N ARG A 411 -8.34 -16.52 -21.87
CA ARG A 411 -7.55 -16.20 -20.66
C ARG A 411 -7.32 -17.41 -19.79
N LEU A 412 -8.31 -18.28 -19.63
CA LEU A 412 -8.23 -19.46 -18.78
C LEU A 412 -7.49 -20.62 -19.46
N ALA A 413 -7.49 -20.67 -20.79
CA ALA A 413 -6.85 -21.71 -21.61
C ALA A 413 -7.35 -23.13 -21.28
N VAL A 414 -8.67 -23.27 -21.01
CA VAL A 414 -9.34 -24.56 -20.73
C VAL A 414 -10.21 -25.06 -21.87
N GLY A 415 -10.11 -24.43 -23.05
CA GLY A 415 -11.01 -24.68 -24.18
C GLY A 415 -12.39 -24.09 -23.94
N ARG A 416 -13.43 -24.60 -24.64
CA ARG A 416 -14.81 -24.14 -24.43
C ARG A 416 -15.29 -24.47 -23.02
N LEU A 417 -15.87 -23.48 -22.38
CA LEU A 417 -16.34 -23.61 -20.99
C LEU A 417 -17.58 -24.51 -20.88
N ARG A 418 -17.54 -25.40 -19.89
CA ARG A 418 -18.64 -26.28 -19.48
C ARG A 418 -19.22 -25.90 -18.14
N ASP A 419 -18.37 -25.49 -17.18
CA ASP A 419 -18.82 -25.10 -15.84
C ASP A 419 -17.94 -24.06 -15.18
N LEU A 420 -18.58 -23.26 -14.31
CA LEU A 420 -17.97 -22.31 -13.40
C LEU A 420 -18.65 -22.45 -12.03
N THR A 421 -17.92 -22.96 -11.04
CA THR A 421 -18.47 -23.20 -9.70
C THR A 421 -17.64 -22.50 -8.64
N VAL A 422 -18.27 -21.64 -7.82
CA VAL A 422 -17.62 -21.07 -6.63
C VAL A 422 -17.57 -22.12 -5.54
N VAL A 423 -16.37 -22.60 -5.24
CA VAL A 423 -16.14 -23.71 -4.29
C VAL A 423 -16.02 -23.22 -2.86
N GLU A 424 -15.47 -22.00 -2.68
CA GLU A 424 -15.23 -21.44 -1.34
C GLU A 424 -15.46 -19.94 -1.34
N ARG A 425 -16.02 -19.47 -0.22
CA ARG A 425 -16.32 -18.05 0.00
C ARG A 425 -15.77 -17.58 1.35
N GLY A 426 -15.37 -16.32 1.41
CA GLY A 426 -15.06 -15.63 2.64
C GLY A 426 -16.32 -15.20 3.41
N VAL A 427 -16.11 -14.53 4.56
CA VAL A 427 -17.20 -14.12 5.47
C VAL A 427 -18.19 -13.13 4.86
N SER A 428 -17.81 -12.40 3.82
CA SER A 428 -18.68 -11.49 3.08
C SER A 428 -19.40 -12.15 1.91
N GLY A 429 -19.19 -13.43 1.65
CA GLY A 429 -19.65 -14.12 0.46
C GLY A 429 -18.76 -13.93 -0.78
N ARG A 430 -17.62 -13.25 -0.66
CA ARG A 430 -16.64 -13.14 -1.76
C ARG A 430 -16.07 -14.52 -2.08
N ALA A 431 -15.99 -14.84 -3.37
CA ALA A 431 -15.35 -16.05 -3.84
C ALA A 431 -13.85 -15.99 -3.55
N THR A 432 -13.34 -17.02 -2.85
CA THR A 432 -11.91 -17.21 -2.57
C THR A 432 -11.33 -18.33 -3.42
N ARG A 433 -12.21 -19.25 -3.92
CA ARG A 433 -11.84 -20.34 -4.79
C ARG A 433 -12.92 -20.61 -5.83
N LEU A 434 -12.52 -20.64 -7.10
CA LEU A 434 -13.38 -20.89 -8.26
C LEU A 434 -12.86 -22.13 -9.00
N HIS A 435 -13.72 -23.09 -9.23
CA HIS A 435 -13.47 -24.24 -10.10
C HIS A 435 -14.02 -23.97 -11.50
N VAL A 436 -13.21 -24.22 -12.51
CA VAL A 436 -13.49 -23.98 -13.92
C VAL A 436 -13.34 -25.29 -14.68
N VAL A 437 -14.36 -25.67 -15.45
CA VAL A 437 -14.36 -26.88 -16.27
C VAL A 437 -14.48 -26.47 -17.75
N GLY A 438 -13.62 -27.01 -18.58
CA GLY A 438 -13.63 -26.80 -20.03
C GLY A 438 -13.26 -28.08 -20.80
N ASP A 439 -13.37 -28.03 -22.13
CA ASP A 439 -13.04 -29.18 -22.99
C ASP A 439 -11.56 -29.58 -22.93
N GLY A 440 -10.68 -28.65 -22.58
CA GLY A 440 -9.24 -28.86 -22.44
C GLY A 440 -8.79 -29.26 -21.03
N GLY A 441 -9.73 -29.40 -20.09
CA GLY A 441 -9.46 -29.81 -18.70
C GLY A 441 -10.03 -28.84 -17.67
N ASP A 442 -9.72 -29.12 -16.40
CA ASP A 442 -10.20 -28.38 -15.25
C ASP A 442 -9.12 -27.48 -14.70
N LYS A 443 -9.53 -26.37 -14.10
CA LYS A 443 -8.63 -25.41 -13.45
C LYS A 443 -9.25 -24.88 -12.17
N GLU A 444 -8.44 -24.75 -11.12
CA GLU A 444 -8.82 -24.08 -9.90
C GLU A 444 -8.14 -22.71 -9.84
N ILE A 445 -8.92 -21.65 -9.58
CA ILE A 445 -8.44 -20.29 -9.41
C ILE A 445 -8.63 -19.91 -7.95
N ARG A 446 -7.54 -19.45 -7.32
CA ARG A 446 -7.53 -19.04 -5.92
C ARG A 446 -7.20 -17.56 -5.81
N GLY A 447 -7.81 -16.89 -4.84
CA GLY A 447 -7.61 -15.49 -4.53
C GLY A 447 -8.63 -14.55 -5.18
N GLU A 448 -9.07 -13.59 -4.41
CA GLU A 448 -10.13 -12.62 -4.76
C GLU A 448 -9.81 -11.89 -6.07
N LEU A 449 -8.61 -11.32 -6.16
CA LEU A 449 -8.20 -10.55 -7.33
C LEU A 449 -8.01 -11.41 -8.57
N GLU A 450 -7.46 -12.61 -8.43
CA GLU A 450 -7.23 -13.53 -9.55
C GLU A 450 -8.56 -14.03 -10.14
N ILE A 451 -9.56 -14.32 -9.29
CA ILE A 451 -10.91 -14.66 -9.75
C ILE A 451 -11.55 -13.50 -10.51
N ARG A 452 -11.44 -12.26 -10.01
CA ARG A 452 -11.96 -11.07 -10.70
C ARG A 452 -11.32 -10.88 -12.08
N ARG A 453 -9.98 -11.03 -12.14
CA ARG A 453 -9.21 -10.93 -13.41
C ARG A 453 -9.60 -12.02 -14.39
N ALA A 454 -9.70 -13.26 -13.93
CA ALA A 454 -10.08 -14.42 -14.74
C ALA A 454 -11.44 -14.24 -15.41
N LEU A 455 -12.42 -13.70 -14.67
CA LEU A 455 -13.77 -13.45 -15.14
C LEU A 455 -13.97 -12.07 -15.81
N GLY A 456 -12.90 -11.46 -16.33
CA GLY A 456 -12.98 -10.22 -17.11
C GLY A 456 -13.03 -8.95 -16.26
N ASN A 457 -12.23 -8.87 -15.21
CA ASN A 457 -12.08 -7.72 -14.32
C ASN A 457 -13.42 -7.32 -13.66
N LEU A 458 -13.99 -8.24 -12.89
CA LEU A 458 -15.19 -7.97 -12.09
C LEU A 458 -14.91 -6.88 -11.04
N LYS A 459 -15.93 -6.12 -10.66
CA LYS A 459 -15.80 -5.07 -9.63
C LYS A 459 -15.37 -5.62 -8.27
N SER A 460 -15.87 -6.82 -7.90
CA SER A 460 -15.51 -7.55 -6.68
C SER A 460 -15.68 -9.04 -6.91
N ALA A 461 -15.23 -9.86 -5.96
CA ALA A 461 -15.53 -11.29 -5.96
C ALA A 461 -16.80 -11.67 -5.16
N MET A 462 -17.58 -10.68 -4.66
CA MET A 462 -18.90 -10.91 -4.09
C MET A 462 -19.92 -11.03 -5.23
N PHE A 463 -20.15 -12.24 -5.72
CA PHE A 463 -21.05 -12.49 -6.84
C PHE A 463 -21.68 -13.88 -6.80
N VAL A 464 -22.76 -14.02 -7.57
CA VAL A 464 -23.38 -15.30 -7.98
C VAL A 464 -23.38 -15.41 -9.50
N LEU A 465 -23.46 -16.63 -10.02
CA LEU A 465 -23.43 -16.94 -11.45
C LEU A 465 -24.75 -17.58 -11.86
N ASP A 466 -25.29 -17.13 -13.00
CA ASP A 466 -26.38 -17.79 -13.70
C ASP A 466 -25.84 -18.29 -15.04
N LEU A 467 -25.87 -19.61 -15.22
CA LEU A 467 -25.24 -20.32 -16.33
C LEU A 467 -26.29 -20.84 -17.30
N ALA A 468 -26.24 -20.39 -18.56
CA ALA A 468 -27.00 -21.00 -19.65
C ALA A 468 -26.11 -21.94 -20.47
N ARG A 469 -26.67 -23.10 -20.91
CA ARG A 469 -25.93 -24.13 -21.63
C ARG A 469 -26.63 -24.52 -22.94
N ASP A 470 -25.84 -24.98 -23.91
CA ASP A 470 -26.36 -25.65 -25.10
C ASP A 470 -26.65 -27.15 -24.85
N GLY A 471 -27.19 -27.83 -25.86
CA GLY A 471 -27.48 -29.26 -25.80
C GLY A 471 -26.25 -30.17 -25.63
N GLY A 472 -25.04 -29.64 -25.87
CA GLY A 472 -23.76 -30.30 -25.67
C GLY A 472 -23.13 -30.05 -24.30
N GLY A 473 -23.80 -29.27 -23.43
CA GLY A 473 -23.36 -28.93 -22.09
C GLY A 473 -22.34 -27.80 -22.03
N HIS A 474 -22.06 -27.11 -23.14
CA HIS A 474 -21.19 -25.93 -23.12
C HIS A 474 -21.94 -24.68 -22.68
N LEU A 475 -21.24 -23.78 -22.01
CA LEU A 475 -21.81 -22.51 -21.60
C LEU A 475 -22.06 -21.63 -22.85
N THR A 476 -23.28 -21.14 -22.98
CA THR A 476 -23.68 -20.18 -24.05
C THR A 476 -23.79 -18.75 -23.50
N SER A 477 -24.05 -18.62 -22.20
CA SER A 477 -24.06 -17.33 -21.51
C SER A 477 -23.76 -17.53 -20.03
N VAL A 478 -23.07 -16.56 -19.45
CA VAL A 478 -22.85 -16.45 -18.01
C VAL A 478 -23.21 -15.04 -17.57
N SER A 479 -24.27 -14.94 -16.79
CA SER A 479 -24.68 -13.71 -16.14
C SER A 479 -24.14 -13.68 -14.71
N VAL A 480 -23.55 -12.55 -14.32
CA VAL A 480 -22.96 -12.33 -13.01
C VAL A 480 -23.74 -11.24 -12.31
N ALA A 481 -24.35 -11.55 -11.16
CA ALA A 481 -24.93 -10.57 -10.26
C ALA A 481 -24.00 -10.41 -9.05
N GLY A 482 -23.57 -9.18 -8.74
CA GLY A 482 -22.59 -8.94 -7.71
C GLY A 482 -22.83 -7.69 -6.85
N GLY A 483 -22.05 -7.61 -5.77
CA GLY A 483 -22.09 -6.50 -4.83
C GLY A 483 -20.70 -5.99 -4.45
N GLY A 484 -20.60 -4.68 -4.22
CA GLY A 484 -19.35 -4.04 -3.82
C GLY A 484 -18.38 -3.77 -4.98
N HIS A 485 -17.30 -3.07 -4.66
CA HIS A 485 -16.21 -2.73 -5.57
C HIS A 485 -14.89 -2.72 -4.80
N GLY A 486 -13.97 -3.59 -5.17
CA GLY A 486 -12.70 -3.84 -4.48
C GLY A 486 -12.78 -5.03 -3.52
N HIS A 487 -11.71 -5.20 -2.75
CA HIS A 487 -11.48 -6.37 -1.90
C HIS A 487 -12.39 -6.47 -0.66
N GLY A 488 -12.94 -5.36 -0.19
CA GLY A 488 -13.87 -5.33 0.95
C GLY A 488 -13.23 -5.44 2.34
N VAL A 489 -11.91 -5.45 2.46
CA VAL A 489 -11.19 -5.46 3.75
C VAL A 489 -11.01 -4.03 4.26
N GLY A 490 -11.11 -3.82 5.57
CA GLY A 490 -10.93 -2.52 6.20
C GLY A 490 -12.06 -1.53 5.86
N MET A 491 -11.72 -0.25 5.63
CA MET A 491 -12.73 0.79 5.46
C MET A 491 -13.45 0.71 4.10
N CYS A 492 -14.78 0.71 4.16
CA CYS A 492 -15.64 0.91 3.01
C CYS A 492 -15.80 2.41 2.75
N GLN A 493 -15.25 2.95 1.66
CA GLN A 493 -15.29 4.38 1.35
C GLN A 493 -16.73 4.91 1.23
N VAL A 494 -17.59 4.21 0.46
CA VAL A 494 -19.02 4.58 0.34
C VAL A 494 -19.75 4.41 1.68
N GLY A 495 -19.38 3.41 2.49
CA GLY A 495 -19.92 3.23 3.84
C GLY A 495 -19.51 4.36 4.78
N ALA A 496 -18.27 4.83 4.71
CA ALA A 496 -17.80 6.01 5.46
C ALA A 496 -18.60 7.27 5.09
N VAL A 497 -18.90 7.47 3.80
CA VAL A 497 -19.80 8.55 3.33
C VAL A 497 -21.20 8.39 3.93
N GLY A 498 -21.76 7.18 3.94
CA GLY A 498 -23.08 6.89 4.52
C GLY A 498 -23.13 7.14 6.02
N MET A 499 -22.11 6.73 6.77
CA MET A 499 -21.98 6.99 8.20
C MET A 499 -21.87 8.49 8.50
N ALA A 500 -21.00 9.20 7.78
CA ALA A 500 -20.83 10.64 7.93
C ALA A 500 -22.13 11.40 7.60
N GLY A 501 -22.86 10.99 6.55
CA GLY A 501 -24.18 11.52 6.21
C GLY A 501 -25.25 11.28 7.28
N ALA A 502 -25.08 10.23 8.10
CA ALA A 502 -25.90 9.93 9.28
C ALA A 502 -25.38 10.62 10.57
N GLY A 503 -24.44 11.56 10.47
CA GLY A 503 -23.92 12.34 11.58
C GLY A 503 -22.85 11.62 12.42
N ARG A 504 -22.27 10.52 11.93
CA ARG A 504 -21.18 9.81 12.63
C ARG A 504 -19.86 10.53 12.43
N SER A 505 -19.10 10.65 13.50
CA SER A 505 -17.74 11.22 13.49
C SER A 505 -16.75 10.28 12.78
N TYR A 506 -15.62 10.83 12.29
CA TYR A 506 -14.54 10.02 11.71
C TYR A 506 -13.98 8.97 12.69
N VAL A 507 -14.01 9.24 13.99
CA VAL A 507 -13.60 8.28 15.02
C VAL A 507 -14.56 7.07 15.07
N GLU A 508 -15.88 7.31 15.01
CA GLU A 508 -16.87 6.23 14.93
C GLU A 508 -16.74 5.45 13.63
N ILE A 509 -16.49 6.14 12.51
CA ILE A 509 -16.25 5.53 11.20
C ILE A 509 -15.04 4.58 11.28
N LEU A 510 -13.90 5.05 11.77
CA LEU A 510 -12.70 4.23 11.89
C LEU A 510 -12.90 3.02 12.81
N ARG A 511 -13.61 3.17 13.93
CA ARG A 511 -13.96 2.06 14.84
C ARG A 511 -14.88 1.02 14.21
N GLN A 512 -15.74 1.44 13.28
CA GLN A 512 -16.60 0.52 12.53
C GLN A 512 -15.77 -0.44 11.67
N TYR A 513 -14.68 0.03 11.07
CA TYR A 513 -13.93 -0.73 10.06
C TYR A 513 -12.62 -1.35 10.57
N TYR A 514 -12.06 -0.85 11.66
CA TYR A 514 -10.80 -1.34 12.22
C TYR A 514 -11.00 -1.76 13.68
N SER A 515 -11.11 -3.07 13.90
CA SER A 515 -11.31 -3.66 15.23
C SER A 515 -10.00 -3.67 16.01
N GLY A 516 -10.07 -3.74 17.34
CA GLY A 516 -8.88 -3.89 18.18
C GLY A 516 -7.80 -2.83 17.91
N ALA A 517 -8.26 -1.60 17.61
CA ALA A 517 -7.40 -0.47 17.32
C ALA A 517 -8.01 0.83 17.87
N HIS A 518 -7.16 1.77 18.22
CA HIS A 518 -7.56 3.10 18.68
C HIS A 518 -6.75 4.19 17.98
N LEU A 519 -7.31 5.39 17.96
CA LEU A 519 -6.60 6.57 17.49
C LEU A 519 -5.58 7.04 18.51
N ARG A 520 -4.37 7.32 18.04
CA ARG A 520 -3.30 7.94 18.81
C ARG A 520 -2.65 9.06 18.00
N LYS A 521 -2.47 10.21 18.63
CA LYS A 521 -1.72 11.31 18.02
C LYS A 521 -0.23 11.12 18.30
N LEU A 522 0.57 10.92 17.26
CA LEU A 522 2.01 10.64 17.38
C LEU A 522 2.86 11.90 17.19
N TYR A 523 2.46 12.86 16.29
CA TYR A 523 3.20 14.09 15.99
C TYR A 523 2.30 15.30 15.71
#